data_dcff2de08563bab2aa84ab552fbdc5f6
#
_entry.id   dcff2de08563bab2aa84ab552fbdc5f6
#
_cell.length_a   1.000
_cell.length_b   1.000
_cell.length_c   1.000
_cell.angle_alpha   90.00
_cell.angle_beta   90.00
_cell.angle_gamma   90.00
#
_symmetry.space_group_name_H-M   'P 1'
#
loop_
_entity.id
_entity.type
_entity.pdbx_description
1 polymer ?
#
loop_
_entity_poly.entity_id
_entity_poly.type
_entity_poly.pdbx_seq_one_letter_code
_entity_poly.pdbx_strand_id
1 'polypeptide(L)'
;AGLLALRIFDIQANKKNGNLYFWQINMKDWAALVCRYAIYIQDEIKSVLAKVVKNSWIHHNSPYHDIVEYLITPQDALVDINAYFVCREQLLTILKLFWSESKDNDRYYSKIGTELYFGLNPEGSGMNYFPPSPYQTPILGILNTECLASLEDNATLDFVIEFVDACVFCFDKRGKQLQKLDEVTVSFDDGSQHKVLCSSMLWNMYRGSSGISVPNLLESIHMAIEKYLLDQLEGEEKKKNIERVRMILWHILKNSHSASLYAIVTSIVLAHYNELFDLFLFLIQDIRFLQLDLHRQINEYHIASMSFVYMSHKDYATERQKSADMEHRKLHLE
;
A
#
# COMPACT_ATOMS: atom_id res chain seq x y z
N ALA A 1 -2.80 -24.53 19.88
CA ALA A 1 -2.96 -24.70 18.43
C ALA A 1 -1.81 -24.01 17.67
N GLY A 2 -1.60 -22.69 17.84
CA GLY A 2 -0.56 -21.92 17.11
C GLY A 2 0.86 -22.49 17.27
N LEU A 3 1.30 -22.81 18.48
CA LEU A 3 2.60 -23.46 18.74
C LEU A 3 2.75 -24.83 18.03
N LEU A 4 1.67 -25.60 18.03
CA LEU A 4 1.68 -26.91 17.35
C LEU A 4 1.80 -26.71 15.84
N ALA A 5 1.05 -25.77 15.29
CA ALA A 5 1.13 -25.40 13.88
C ALA A 5 2.55 -24.95 13.50
N LEU A 6 3.17 -24.07 14.29
CA LEU A 6 4.51 -23.58 14.05
C LEU A 6 5.57 -24.68 14.10
N ARG A 7 5.44 -25.65 15.03
CA ARG A 7 6.33 -26.83 15.08
C ARG A 7 6.26 -27.71 13.82
N ILE A 8 5.13 -27.73 13.12
CA ILE A 8 5.02 -28.45 11.84
C ILE A 8 5.91 -27.79 10.80
N PHE A 9 5.93 -26.46 10.72
CA PHE A 9 6.85 -25.73 9.84
C PHE A 9 8.32 -25.97 10.23
N ASP A 10 8.66 -25.97 11.52
CA ASP A 10 10.02 -26.29 11.99
C ASP A 10 10.45 -27.71 11.63
N ILE A 11 9.56 -28.68 11.74
CA ILE A 11 9.83 -30.08 11.33
C ILE A 11 10.11 -30.14 9.82
N GLN A 12 9.35 -29.41 9.00
CA GLN A 12 9.59 -29.32 7.56
C GLN A 12 10.93 -28.67 7.24
N ALA A 13 11.24 -27.53 7.94
CA ALA A 13 12.50 -26.81 7.77
C ALA A 13 13.74 -27.68 8.09
N ASN A 14 13.63 -28.55 9.06
CA ASN A 14 14.76 -29.38 9.53
C ASN A 14 14.92 -30.71 8.77
N LYS A 15 14.02 -31.07 7.86
CA LYS A 15 14.13 -32.29 7.08
C LYS A 15 15.04 -32.08 5.88
N LYS A 16 16.30 -32.50 6.04
CA LYS A 16 17.21 -32.82 4.92
C LYS A 16 16.75 -34.12 4.28
N ASN A 17 16.20 -34.08 3.07
CA ASN A 17 15.90 -35.22 2.21
C ASN A 17 14.97 -36.29 2.82
N GLY A 18 13.70 -36.16 2.68
CA GLY A 18 12.75 -37.23 2.93
C GLY A 18 11.35 -36.84 2.58
N ASN A 19 10.81 -37.44 1.52
CA ASN A 19 9.39 -37.35 1.17
C ASN A 19 8.53 -37.83 2.35
N LEU A 20 8.22 -36.95 3.28
CA LEU A 20 7.02 -37.12 4.07
C LEU A 20 5.88 -36.54 3.26
N TYR A 21 5.23 -37.41 2.53
CA TYR A 21 3.89 -37.16 2.03
C TYR A 21 2.98 -37.00 3.25
N PHE A 22 2.95 -35.79 3.83
CA PHE A 22 1.77 -35.32 4.54
C PHE A 22 0.71 -35.10 3.47
N TRP A 23 0.21 -36.17 2.94
CA TRP A 23 -0.92 -36.22 2.06
C TRP A 23 -2.06 -35.51 2.77
N GLN A 24 -2.53 -34.38 2.22
CA GLN A 24 -3.73 -33.69 2.60
C GLN A 24 -3.66 -32.61 3.72
N ILE A 25 -2.50 -32.23 4.23
CA ILE A 25 -2.45 -31.06 5.11
C ILE A 25 -2.29 -29.83 4.23
N ASN A 26 -3.34 -29.01 4.17
CA ASN A 26 -3.26 -27.70 3.55
C ASN A 26 -2.38 -26.78 4.43
N MET A 27 -1.15 -26.52 4.01
CA MET A 27 -0.21 -25.69 4.78
C MET A 27 -0.74 -24.28 5.00
N LYS A 28 -1.61 -23.79 4.12
CA LYS A 28 -2.28 -22.48 4.30
C LYS A 28 -3.19 -22.46 5.53
N ASP A 29 -3.87 -23.56 5.83
CA ASP A 29 -4.70 -23.65 7.05
C ASP A 29 -3.86 -23.59 8.32
N TRP A 30 -2.65 -24.20 8.29
CA TRP A 30 -1.70 -24.12 9.40
C TRP A 30 -1.08 -22.74 9.52
N ALA A 31 -0.77 -22.07 8.41
CA ALA A 31 -0.33 -20.68 8.40
C ALA A 31 -1.40 -19.75 9.01
N ALA A 32 -2.66 -19.93 8.62
CA ALA A 32 -3.79 -19.22 9.21
C ALA A 32 -3.88 -19.44 10.74
N LEU A 33 -3.68 -20.67 11.22
CA LEU A 33 -3.67 -20.94 12.67
C LEU A 33 -2.50 -20.25 13.38
N VAL A 34 -1.29 -20.26 12.80
CA VAL A 34 -0.14 -19.53 13.36
C VAL A 34 -0.47 -18.04 13.49
N CYS A 35 -1.00 -17.43 12.43
CA CYS A 35 -1.34 -16.01 12.41
C CYS A 35 -2.48 -15.67 13.39
N ARG A 36 -3.53 -16.49 13.44
CA ARG A 36 -4.66 -16.31 14.38
C ARG A 36 -4.22 -16.31 15.84
N TYR A 37 -3.27 -17.14 16.19
CA TYR A 37 -2.76 -17.26 17.55
C TYR A 37 -1.46 -16.48 17.80
N ALA A 38 -1.07 -15.57 16.89
CA ALA A 38 0.17 -14.81 16.97
C ALA A 38 0.35 -14.08 18.30
N ILE A 39 -0.73 -13.54 18.87
CA ILE A 39 -0.70 -12.83 20.16
C ILE A 39 -0.25 -13.73 21.32
N TYR A 40 -0.42 -15.03 21.22
CA TYR A 40 -0.04 -16.01 22.25
C TYR A 40 1.32 -16.68 22.00
N ILE A 41 1.92 -16.46 20.83
CA ILE A 41 3.19 -17.05 20.40
C ILE A 41 4.09 -15.96 19.79
N GLN A 42 4.11 -14.77 20.40
CA GLN A 42 4.75 -13.58 19.84
C GLN A 42 6.24 -13.78 19.57
N ASP A 43 6.97 -14.32 20.54
CA ASP A 43 8.42 -14.49 20.42
C ASP A 43 8.78 -15.54 19.35
N GLU A 44 8.00 -16.60 19.28
CA GLU A 44 8.22 -17.69 18.32
C GLU A 44 7.95 -17.20 16.89
N ILE A 45 6.83 -16.54 16.64
CA ILE A 45 6.50 -16.06 15.30
C ILE A 45 7.47 -14.95 14.85
N LYS A 46 7.82 -14.01 15.73
CA LYS A 46 8.85 -12.99 15.45
C LYS A 46 10.20 -13.63 15.13
N SER A 47 10.60 -14.64 15.89
CA SER A 47 11.83 -15.40 15.63
C SER A 47 11.83 -16.07 14.27
N VAL A 48 10.70 -16.66 13.85
CA VAL A 48 10.55 -17.28 12.52
C VAL A 48 10.66 -16.22 11.42
N LEU A 49 9.94 -15.12 11.54
CA LEU A 49 9.99 -14.06 10.53
C LEU A 49 11.36 -13.39 10.46
N ALA A 50 12.07 -13.23 11.60
CA ALA A 50 13.45 -12.76 11.61
C ALA A 50 14.40 -13.71 10.87
N LYS A 51 14.20 -15.05 10.98
CA LYS A 51 14.96 -16.04 10.18
C LYS A 51 14.65 -15.91 8.69
N VAL A 52 13.37 -15.67 8.32
CA VAL A 52 12.97 -15.43 6.93
C VAL A 52 13.71 -14.21 6.37
N VAL A 53 13.69 -13.09 7.08
CA VAL A 53 14.40 -11.86 6.68
C VAL A 53 15.90 -12.14 6.53
N LYS A 54 16.54 -12.73 7.55
CA LYS A 54 17.98 -12.99 7.56
C LYS A 54 18.45 -13.87 6.40
N ASN A 55 17.64 -14.84 5.99
CA ASN A 55 18.01 -15.80 4.95
C ASN A 55 17.43 -15.42 3.58
N SER A 56 16.73 -14.30 3.46
CA SER A 56 16.00 -13.90 2.25
C SER A 56 15.03 -14.98 1.75
N TRP A 57 14.40 -15.71 2.66
CA TRP A 57 13.50 -16.84 2.36
C TRP A 57 12.09 -16.37 1.97
N ILE A 58 12.00 -15.52 0.98
CA ILE A 58 10.74 -14.92 0.54
C ILE A 58 10.11 -15.73 -0.61
N HIS A 59 10.89 -16.61 -1.24
CA HIS A 59 10.45 -17.41 -2.38
C HIS A 59 9.97 -18.82 -1.99
N HIS A 60 9.32 -19.49 -2.95
CA HIS A 60 8.68 -20.82 -2.80
C HIS A 60 9.53 -21.93 -2.16
N ASN A 61 10.85 -21.78 -2.10
CA ASN A 61 11.75 -22.73 -1.46
C ASN A 61 11.94 -22.50 0.04
N SER A 62 11.29 -21.48 0.62
CA SER A 62 11.34 -21.23 2.06
C SER A 62 10.50 -22.24 2.82
N PRO A 63 11.01 -22.81 3.92
CA PRO A 63 10.20 -23.69 4.77
C PRO A 63 9.02 -22.97 5.44
N TYR A 64 9.04 -21.63 5.48
CA TYR A 64 8.00 -20.78 6.06
C TYR A 64 7.23 -19.99 5.00
N HIS A 65 7.33 -20.42 3.73
CA HIS A 65 6.71 -19.73 2.60
C HIS A 65 5.20 -19.48 2.82
N ASP A 66 4.46 -20.50 3.24
CA ASP A 66 3.01 -20.40 3.43
C ASP A 66 2.63 -19.38 4.52
N ILE A 67 3.45 -19.23 5.58
CA ILE A 67 3.23 -18.20 6.62
C ILE A 67 3.46 -16.79 6.03
N VAL A 68 4.54 -16.63 5.26
CA VAL A 68 4.86 -15.37 4.62
C VAL A 68 3.78 -15.03 3.59
N GLU A 69 3.43 -15.96 2.70
CA GLU A 69 2.39 -15.77 1.70
C GLU A 69 1.06 -15.38 2.35
N TYR A 70 0.67 -16.04 3.43
CA TYR A 70 -0.55 -15.72 4.17
C TYR A 70 -0.56 -14.30 4.72
N LEU A 71 0.59 -13.81 5.22
CA LEU A 71 0.72 -12.47 5.79
C LEU A 71 0.76 -11.35 4.73
N ILE A 72 1.40 -11.61 3.57
CA ILE A 72 1.61 -10.58 2.54
C ILE A 72 0.53 -10.56 1.47
N THR A 73 -0.26 -11.63 1.34
CA THR A 73 -1.34 -11.76 0.36
C THR A 73 -2.67 -11.82 1.11
N PRO A 74 -3.31 -10.69 1.42
CA PRO A 74 -4.59 -10.71 2.10
C PRO A 74 -5.63 -11.38 1.19
N GLN A 75 -6.13 -12.54 1.62
CA GLN A 75 -7.12 -13.32 0.87
C GLN A 75 -8.55 -12.94 1.24
N ASP A 76 -8.74 -12.33 2.41
CA ASP A 76 -10.02 -11.80 2.91
C ASP A 76 -9.77 -10.65 3.89
N ALA A 77 -10.70 -9.70 3.98
CA ALA A 77 -10.65 -8.53 4.85
C ALA A 77 -10.55 -8.86 6.38
N LEU A 78 -10.52 -10.13 6.72
CA LEU A 78 -10.46 -10.67 8.08
C LEU A 78 -9.11 -11.34 8.38
N VAL A 79 -8.05 -11.05 7.63
CA VAL A 79 -6.72 -11.53 7.98
C VAL A 79 -6.41 -11.10 9.41
N ASP A 80 -5.99 -12.05 10.18
CA ASP A 80 -5.81 -11.98 11.61
C ASP A 80 -5.02 -10.74 12.04
N ILE A 81 -5.74 -9.68 12.39
CA ILE A 81 -5.24 -8.41 12.94
C ILE A 81 -4.15 -8.66 13.99
N ASN A 82 -4.25 -9.75 14.75
CA ASN A 82 -3.26 -10.15 15.74
C ASN A 82 -1.85 -10.35 15.17
N ALA A 83 -1.73 -10.96 13.99
CA ALA A 83 -0.42 -11.19 13.37
C ALA A 83 0.19 -9.86 12.89
N TYR A 84 -0.62 -8.98 12.33
CA TYR A 84 -0.17 -7.64 11.91
C TYR A 84 0.28 -6.80 13.11
N PHE A 85 -0.49 -6.82 14.20
CA PHE A 85 -0.13 -6.12 15.43
C PHE A 85 1.20 -6.62 16.01
N VAL A 86 1.34 -7.95 16.14
CA VAL A 86 2.52 -8.56 16.78
C VAL A 86 3.78 -8.45 15.91
N CYS A 87 3.66 -8.63 14.60
CA CYS A 87 4.81 -8.81 13.68
C CYS A 87 5.06 -7.61 12.77
N ARG A 88 4.50 -6.44 13.06
CA ARG A 88 4.53 -5.26 12.18
C ARG A 88 5.92 -4.97 11.61
N GLU A 89 6.93 -4.82 12.44
CA GLU A 89 8.29 -4.47 12.00
C GLU A 89 8.90 -5.52 11.06
N GLN A 90 8.76 -6.80 11.41
CA GLN A 90 9.25 -7.90 10.58
C GLN A 90 8.49 -7.93 9.26
N LEU A 91 7.18 -7.68 9.31
CA LEU A 91 6.33 -7.68 8.13
C LEU A 91 6.70 -6.54 7.18
N LEU A 92 6.85 -5.30 7.66
CA LEU A 92 7.29 -4.16 6.82
C LEU A 92 8.65 -4.45 6.16
N THR A 93 9.57 -5.09 6.89
CA THR A 93 10.86 -5.51 6.34
C THR A 93 10.67 -6.56 5.23
N ILE A 94 9.82 -7.56 5.44
CA ILE A 94 9.50 -8.60 4.45
C ILE A 94 8.85 -7.97 3.21
N LEU A 95 7.90 -7.07 3.38
CA LEU A 95 7.25 -6.38 2.28
C LEU A 95 8.26 -5.61 1.43
N LYS A 96 9.18 -4.88 2.06
CA LYS A 96 10.25 -4.16 1.34
C LYS A 96 11.10 -5.12 0.49
N LEU A 97 11.50 -6.25 1.07
CA LEU A 97 12.29 -7.26 0.36
C LEU A 97 11.53 -7.93 -0.78
N PHE A 98 10.24 -8.22 -0.56
CA PHE A 98 9.40 -8.91 -1.53
C PHE A 98 8.98 -8.01 -2.70
N TRP A 99 8.68 -6.75 -2.42
CA TRP A 99 8.19 -5.80 -3.42
C TRP A 99 9.31 -5.12 -4.20
N SER A 100 10.51 -4.97 -3.63
CA SER A 100 11.63 -4.30 -4.29
C SER A 100 12.37 -5.22 -5.25
N GLU A 101 12.88 -4.64 -6.32
CA GLU A 101 13.75 -5.31 -7.28
C GLU A 101 15.02 -5.85 -6.59
N SER A 102 15.33 -7.12 -6.79
CA SER A 102 16.58 -7.70 -6.34
C SER A 102 17.74 -7.31 -7.29
N LYS A 103 18.90 -6.97 -6.74
CA LYS A 103 20.10 -6.65 -7.51
C LYS A 103 20.61 -7.83 -8.36
N ASP A 104 20.20 -9.05 -8.04
CA ASP A 104 20.63 -10.27 -8.72
C ASP A 104 19.73 -10.65 -9.91
N ASN A 105 18.67 -9.89 -10.19
CA ASN A 105 17.67 -10.19 -11.21
C ASN A 105 18.05 -9.76 -12.64
N ASP A 106 19.32 -9.55 -12.96
CA ASP A 106 19.78 -9.26 -14.34
C ASP A 106 19.38 -10.32 -15.39
N ARG A 107 18.79 -11.45 -14.97
CA ARG A 107 18.45 -12.56 -15.85
C ARG A 107 17.00 -12.60 -16.37
N TYR A 108 16.11 -11.77 -15.88
CA TYR A 108 14.67 -11.82 -16.24
C TYR A 108 14.15 -10.66 -17.10
N TYR A 109 15.05 -9.88 -17.72
CA TYR A 109 14.69 -8.70 -18.54
C TYR A 109 13.92 -8.98 -19.84
N SER A 110 13.39 -10.18 -20.05
CA SER A 110 12.64 -10.47 -21.29
C SER A 110 11.15 -10.07 -21.25
N LYS A 111 10.62 -9.66 -20.10
CA LYS A 111 9.27 -9.09 -19.97
C LYS A 111 9.39 -7.71 -19.31
N ILE A 112 9.43 -6.67 -20.12
CA ILE A 112 9.40 -5.28 -19.69
C ILE A 112 8.00 -5.02 -19.16
N GLY A 113 7.78 -5.23 -17.85
CA GLY A 113 6.59 -4.78 -17.14
C GLY A 113 6.78 -3.36 -16.62
N THR A 114 5.71 -2.67 -16.33
CA THR A 114 5.73 -1.32 -15.72
C THR A 114 6.43 -1.32 -14.37
N GLU A 115 6.37 -2.43 -13.66
CA GLU A 115 7.00 -2.67 -12.35
C GLU A 115 8.49 -2.31 -12.34
N LEU A 116 9.22 -2.67 -13.37
CA LEU A 116 10.66 -2.43 -13.45
C LEU A 116 11.03 -0.94 -13.53
N TYR A 117 10.16 -0.13 -14.14
CA TYR A 117 10.38 1.32 -14.16
C TYR A 117 10.27 1.93 -12.76
N PHE A 118 9.47 1.33 -11.89
CA PHE A 118 9.31 1.73 -10.49
C PHE A 118 10.27 1.01 -9.53
N GLY A 119 11.18 0.18 -10.02
CA GLY A 119 12.12 -0.59 -9.20
C GLY A 119 11.44 -1.68 -8.38
N LEU A 120 10.33 -2.20 -8.87
CA LEU A 120 9.55 -3.24 -8.22
C LEU A 120 9.90 -4.63 -8.79
N ASN A 121 9.79 -5.63 -7.93
CA ASN A 121 9.89 -7.03 -8.32
C ASN A 121 8.58 -7.47 -9.01
N PRO A 122 8.57 -7.84 -10.29
CA PRO A 122 7.35 -8.25 -11.00
C PRO A 122 6.65 -9.45 -10.36
N GLU A 123 7.41 -10.39 -9.78
CA GLU A 123 6.84 -11.57 -9.09
C GLU A 123 6.15 -11.20 -7.79
N GLY A 124 6.68 -10.19 -7.08
CA GLY A 124 6.14 -9.73 -5.80
C GLY A 124 5.03 -8.70 -5.92
N SER A 125 4.99 -7.94 -7.02
CA SER A 125 4.18 -6.72 -7.11
C SER A 125 3.10 -6.72 -8.19
N GLY A 126 3.19 -7.58 -9.20
CA GLY A 126 2.37 -7.44 -10.40
C GLY A 126 1.15 -8.34 -10.47
N MET A 127 1.34 -9.64 -10.28
CA MET A 127 0.31 -10.62 -10.64
C MET A 127 -0.76 -10.86 -9.57
N ASN A 128 -0.44 -10.64 -8.30
CA ASN A 128 -1.34 -10.94 -7.18
C ASN A 128 -2.26 -9.77 -6.81
N TYR A 129 -2.01 -8.58 -7.36
CA TYR A 129 -2.71 -7.35 -7.00
C TYR A 129 -3.62 -6.82 -8.12
N PHE A 130 -4.03 -7.66 -9.03
CA PHE A 130 -4.96 -7.27 -10.09
C PHE A 130 -6.37 -7.82 -9.82
N PRO A 131 -7.40 -6.99 -9.91
CA PRO A 131 -7.40 -5.53 -10.06
C PRO A 131 -6.94 -4.81 -8.78
N PRO A 132 -6.40 -3.57 -8.87
CA PRO A 132 -5.97 -2.83 -7.70
C PRO A 132 -7.17 -2.54 -6.77
N SER A 133 -6.96 -2.73 -5.46
CA SER A 133 -7.98 -2.54 -4.43
C SER A 133 -7.30 -2.25 -3.10
N PRO A 134 -7.93 -1.48 -2.19
CA PRO A 134 -7.39 -1.22 -0.86
C PRO A 134 -7.17 -2.50 -0.04
N TYR A 135 -7.88 -3.57 -0.40
CA TYR A 135 -7.79 -4.87 0.27
C TYR A 135 -6.75 -5.81 -0.33
N GLN A 136 -6.08 -5.44 -1.41
CA GLN A 136 -5.07 -6.27 -2.08
C GLN A 136 -3.68 -6.16 -1.46
N THR A 137 -3.49 -5.32 -0.47
CA THR A 137 -2.22 -5.18 0.26
C THR A 137 -2.45 -5.35 1.76
N PRO A 138 -1.45 -5.84 2.52
CA PRO A 138 -1.55 -5.90 3.98
C PRO A 138 -1.51 -4.51 4.64
N ILE A 139 -1.19 -3.44 3.89
CA ILE A 139 -1.03 -2.07 4.43
C ILE A 139 -2.29 -1.61 5.17
N LEU A 140 -3.48 -1.79 4.59
CA LEU A 140 -4.73 -1.41 5.27
C LEU A 140 -4.89 -2.16 6.61
N GLY A 141 -4.62 -3.45 6.61
CA GLY A 141 -4.69 -4.28 7.83
C GLY A 141 -3.68 -3.84 8.88
N ILE A 142 -2.44 -3.53 8.49
CA ILE A 142 -1.40 -3.06 9.39
C ILE A 142 -1.77 -1.68 9.97
N LEU A 143 -2.20 -0.73 9.14
CA LEU A 143 -2.68 0.60 9.58
C LEU A 143 -3.84 0.48 10.59
N ASN A 144 -4.79 -0.43 10.36
CA ASN A 144 -5.89 -0.66 11.28
C ASN A 144 -5.47 -1.24 12.64
N THR A 145 -4.26 -1.80 12.75
CA THR A 145 -3.71 -2.25 14.04
C THR A 145 -2.97 -1.16 14.78
N GLU A 146 -2.58 -0.07 14.13
CA GLU A 146 -1.92 1.05 14.77
C GLU A 146 -2.88 1.77 15.70
N CYS A 147 -2.49 1.86 16.98
CA CYS A 147 -3.33 2.56 17.95
C CYS A 147 -3.37 4.05 17.61
N LEU A 148 -4.57 4.54 17.33
CA LEU A 148 -4.80 5.96 17.09
C LEU A 148 -4.35 6.86 18.27
N ALA A 149 -4.14 6.33 19.44
CA ALA A 149 -3.75 7.09 20.64
C ALA A 149 -2.25 7.44 20.71
N SER A 150 -1.38 6.78 19.95
CA SER A 150 0.06 7.02 19.96
C SER A 150 0.46 7.85 18.74
N LEU A 151 0.70 9.13 18.93
CA LEU A 151 1.20 10.07 17.92
C LEU A 151 2.64 9.78 17.46
N GLU A 152 3.35 8.99 18.22
CA GLU A 152 4.77 8.73 18.02
C GLU A 152 5.04 7.51 17.13
N ASP A 153 4.03 6.70 16.84
CA ASP A 153 4.20 5.46 16.08
C ASP A 153 3.60 5.58 14.68
N ASN A 154 4.36 6.13 13.77
CA ASN A 154 4.00 6.23 12.34
C ASN A 154 4.80 5.26 11.47
N ALA A 155 5.32 4.17 12.03
CA ALA A 155 6.26 3.29 11.33
C ALA A 155 5.73 2.75 10.00
N THR A 156 4.42 2.42 9.92
CA THR A 156 3.81 1.97 8.66
C THR A 156 3.69 3.11 7.66
N LEU A 157 3.32 4.30 8.12
CA LEU A 157 3.21 5.47 7.26
C LEU A 157 4.58 5.90 6.73
N ASP A 158 5.60 5.93 7.60
CA ASP A 158 6.99 6.23 7.22
C ASP A 158 7.50 5.22 6.20
N PHE A 159 7.25 3.93 6.44
CA PHE A 159 7.57 2.87 5.48
C PHE A 159 6.92 3.13 4.13
N VAL A 160 5.64 3.48 4.11
CA VAL A 160 4.92 3.73 2.84
C VAL A 160 5.44 4.96 2.13
N ILE A 161 5.69 6.06 2.85
CA ILE A 161 6.26 7.29 2.26
C ILE A 161 7.62 6.97 1.63
N GLU A 162 8.53 6.34 2.37
CA GLU A 162 9.85 5.97 1.86
C GLU A 162 9.77 5.03 0.66
N PHE A 163 8.87 4.03 0.72
CA PHE A 163 8.72 3.05 -0.35
C PHE A 163 8.16 3.68 -1.63
N VAL A 164 7.10 4.48 -1.53
CA VAL A 164 6.49 5.18 -2.67
C VAL A 164 7.46 6.16 -3.29
N ASP A 165 8.14 6.97 -2.48
CA ASP A 165 9.13 7.94 -2.98
C ASP A 165 10.29 7.23 -3.69
N ALA A 166 10.79 6.12 -3.15
CA ALA A 166 11.82 5.31 -3.81
C ALA A 166 11.35 4.79 -5.18
N CYS A 167 10.10 4.32 -5.28
CA CYS A 167 9.51 3.89 -6.54
C CYS A 167 9.39 5.04 -7.55
N VAL A 168 8.92 6.21 -7.11
CA VAL A 168 8.76 7.38 -7.97
C VAL A 168 10.12 7.93 -8.43
N PHE A 169 11.12 7.98 -7.56
CA PHE A 169 12.50 8.34 -7.96
C PHE A 169 13.11 7.33 -8.94
N CYS A 170 12.80 6.05 -8.80
CA CYS A 170 13.19 5.05 -9.77
C CYS A 170 12.54 5.31 -11.14
N PHE A 171 11.25 5.60 -11.15
CA PHE A 171 10.51 5.94 -12.36
C PHE A 171 11.06 7.23 -13.02
N ASP A 172 11.35 8.27 -12.25
CA ASP A 172 11.94 9.49 -12.80
C ASP A 172 13.26 9.21 -13.54
N LYS A 173 14.02 8.25 -13.08
CA LYS A 173 15.29 7.86 -13.72
C LYS A 173 15.09 6.96 -14.94
N ARG A 174 14.22 5.96 -14.85
CA ARG A 174 14.06 4.87 -15.83
C ARG A 174 12.92 5.10 -16.82
N GLY A 175 11.84 5.76 -16.36
CA GLY A 175 10.58 5.91 -17.10
C GLY A 175 10.44 7.17 -17.94
N LYS A 176 11.48 7.98 -18.11
CA LYS A 176 11.44 9.28 -18.82
C LYS A 176 10.88 9.20 -20.24
N GLN A 177 11.08 8.08 -20.92
CA GLN A 177 10.55 7.84 -22.26
C GLN A 177 9.06 7.51 -22.28
N LEU A 178 8.49 7.07 -21.15
CA LEU A 178 7.06 6.81 -21.00
C LEU A 178 6.34 8.09 -20.61
N GLN A 179 6.84 8.75 -19.58
CA GLN A 179 6.35 10.04 -19.10
C GLN A 179 7.43 10.77 -18.33
N LYS A 180 7.65 12.04 -18.68
CA LYS A 180 8.50 12.95 -17.91
C LYS A 180 7.72 13.41 -16.68
N LEU A 181 8.37 13.38 -15.52
CA LEU A 181 7.85 14.01 -14.31
C LEU A 181 8.25 15.47 -14.25
N ASP A 182 7.35 16.32 -13.81
CA ASP A 182 7.63 17.71 -13.49
C ASP A 182 8.01 17.83 -12.01
N GLU A 183 8.71 18.91 -11.66
CA GLU A 183 9.13 19.18 -10.30
C GLU A 183 8.44 20.44 -9.79
N VAL A 184 7.80 20.32 -8.61
CA VAL A 184 7.18 21.41 -7.88
C VAL A 184 7.99 21.65 -6.61
N THR A 185 8.31 22.91 -6.31
CA THR A 185 8.88 23.28 -5.01
C THR A 185 7.78 23.78 -4.11
N VAL A 186 7.54 23.07 -3.01
CA VAL A 186 6.59 23.44 -1.97
C VAL A 186 7.31 24.11 -0.82
N SER A 187 6.69 25.13 -0.20
CA SER A 187 7.24 25.88 0.94
C SER A 187 6.30 25.74 2.14
N PHE A 188 6.86 25.50 3.30
CA PHE A 188 6.13 25.38 4.56
C PHE A 188 6.29 26.64 5.41
N ASP A 189 5.37 26.87 6.37
CA ASP A 189 5.37 28.02 7.24
C ASP A 189 6.62 28.14 8.14
N ASP A 190 7.29 27.00 8.39
CA ASP A 190 8.56 26.95 9.12
C ASP A 190 9.77 27.38 8.26
N GLY A 191 9.54 27.78 7.01
CA GLY A 191 10.54 28.20 6.05
C GLY A 191 11.24 27.03 5.33
N SER A 192 10.91 25.79 5.66
CA SER A 192 11.44 24.62 4.94
C SER A 192 10.81 24.54 3.55
N GLN A 193 11.57 23.96 2.62
CA GLN A 193 11.15 23.73 1.25
C GLN A 193 11.59 22.37 0.81
N HIS A 194 10.79 21.70 0.00
CA HIS A 194 11.23 20.50 -0.70
C HIS A 194 10.59 20.38 -2.09
N LYS A 195 11.15 19.48 -2.89
CA LYS A 195 10.74 19.23 -4.26
C LYS A 195 9.83 18.02 -4.31
N VAL A 196 8.73 18.16 -5.04
CA VAL A 196 7.73 17.12 -5.25
C VAL A 196 7.68 16.78 -6.73
N LEU A 197 7.85 15.52 -7.07
CA LEU A 197 7.71 15.01 -8.43
C LEU A 197 6.24 14.84 -8.77
N CYS A 198 5.81 15.43 -9.89
CA CYS A 198 4.42 15.57 -10.28
C CYS A 198 4.15 15.03 -11.68
N SER A 199 3.02 14.39 -11.84
CA SER A 199 2.38 14.11 -13.14
C SER A 199 0.91 13.73 -12.91
N SER A 200 0.10 13.77 -13.97
CA SER A 200 -1.29 13.28 -13.91
C SER A 200 -1.37 11.79 -13.58
N MET A 201 -0.40 10.99 -14.04
CA MET A 201 -0.29 9.57 -13.71
C MET A 201 -0.10 9.38 -12.20
N LEU A 202 0.86 10.09 -11.58
CA LEU A 202 1.09 10.01 -10.13
C LEU A 202 -0.13 10.47 -9.35
N TRP A 203 -0.77 11.56 -9.77
CA TRP A 203 -1.94 12.12 -9.10
C TRP A 203 -3.14 11.18 -9.10
N ASN A 204 -3.27 10.30 -10.10
CA ASN A 204 -4.38 9.37 -10.21
C ASN A 204 -4.13 7.99 -9.56
N MET A 205 -2.95 7.72 -8.98
CA MET A 205 -2.63 6.41 -8.40
C MET A 205 -3.65 5.94 -7.36
N TYR A 206 -4.06 6.81 -6.45
CA TYR A 206 -5.01 6.46 -5.39
C TYR A 206 -6.42 6.10 -5.90
N ARG A 207 -6.68 6.37 -7.18
CA ARG A 207 -7.94 6.00 -7.83
C ARG A 207 -7.90 4.59 -8.43
N GLY A 208 -6.72 3.96 -8.50
CA GLY A 208 -6.53 2.67 -9.15
C GLY A 208 -6.96 2.68 -10.61
N SER A 209 -6.74 3.79 -11.30
CA SER A 209 -7.22 4.03 -12.65
C SER A 209 -6.15 4.67 -13.54
N SER A 210 -4.90 4.59 -13.12
CA SER A 210 -3.77 5.15 -13.88
C SER A 210 -3.46 4.39 -15.16
N GLY A 211 -4.23 3.33 -15.46
CA GLY A 211 -4.08 2.52 -16.65
C GLY A 211 -2.89 1.56 -16.56
N ILE A 212 -2.39 1.12 -17.73
CA ILE A 212 -1.31 0.12 -17.81
C ILE A 212 0.05 0.68 -17.36
N SER A 213 0.12 1.98 -17.08
CA SER A 213 1.38 2.69 -16.82
C SER A 213 1.85 2.64 -15.36
N VAL A 214 1.01 2.20 -14.43
CA VAL A 214 1.30 2.14 -12.99
C VAL A 214 1.14 0.72 -12.48
N PRO A 215 2.06 0.23 -11.64
CA PRO A 215 1.92 -1.07 -11.00
C PRO A 215 0.71 -1.13 -10.08
N ASN A 216 -0.08 -2.20 -10.18
CA ASN A 216 -1.28 -2.42 -9.36
C ASN A 216 -0.98 -2.40 -7.84
N LEU A 217 0.22 -2.80 -7.44
CA LEU A 217 0.68 -2.71 -6.05
C LEU A 217 0.66 -1.27 -5.55
N LEU A 218 1.25 -0.32 -6.32
CA LEU A 218 1.29 1.08 -5.90
C LEU A 218 -0.12 1.68 -5.82
N GLU A 219 -0.96 1.41 -6.81
CA GLU A 219 -2.35 1.82 -6.77
C GLU A 219 -3.07 1.27 -5.52
N SER A 220 -2.88 -0.02 -5.21
CA SER A 220 -3.49 -0.68 -4.05
C SER A 220 -3.01 -0.09 -2.71
N ILE A 221 -1.72 0.24 -2.59
CA ILE A 221 -1.16 0.92 -1.42
C ILE A 221 -1.82 2.30 -1.23
N HIS A 222 -1.90 3.10 -2.29
CA HIS A 222 -2.52 4.43 -2.23
C HIS A 222 -3.99 4.36 -1.83
N MET A 223 -4.73 3.42 -2.42
CA MET A 223 -6.13 3.18 -2.07
C MET A 223 -6.31 2.72 -0.62
N ALA A 224 -5.37 1.93 -0.10
CA ALA A 224 -5.40 1.46 1.29
C ALA A 224 -5.24 2.62 2.28
N ILE A 225 -4.30 3.55 1.99
CA ILE A 225 -4.09 4.73 2.84
C ILE A 225 -5.31 5.65 2.78
N GLU A 226 -5.81 5.94 1.58
CA GLU A 226 -6.99 6.80 1.44
C GLU A 226 -8.18 6.23 2.19
N LYS A 227 -8.46 4.93 1.99
CA LYS A 227 -9.55 4.26 2.70
C LYS A 227 -9.37 4.32 4.21
N TYR A 228 -8.17 4.01 4.71
CA TYR A 228 -7.88 4.10 6.14
C TYR A 228 -8.20 5.48 6.71
N LEU A 229 -7.75 6.55 6.05
CA LEU A 229 -7.95 7.92 6.52
C LEU A 229 -9.42 8.36 6.44
N LEU A 230 -10.15 7.99 5.39
CA LEU A 230 -11.58 8.26 5.27
C LEU A 230 -12.36 7.51 6.38
N ASP A 231 -12.08 6.23 6.58
CA ASP A 231 -12.75 5.42 7.62
C ASP A 231 -12.56 6.03 9.04
N GLN A 232 -11.39 6.65 9.32
CA GLN A 232 -11.13 7.34 10.59
C GLN A 232 -12.01 8.59 10.79
N LEU A 233 -12.51 9.18 9.71
CA LEU A 233 -13.31 10.40 9.72
C LEU A 233 -14.81 10.12 9.50
N GLU A 234 -15.23 8.86 9.54
CA GLU A 234 -16.63 8.48 9.48
C GLU A 234 -17.26 8.36 10.88
N GLY A 235 -18.59 8.58 10.94
CA GLY A 235 -19.39 8.35 12.13
C GLY A 235 -19.10 9.24 13.33
N GLU A 236 -19.36 8.71 14.53
CA GLU A 236 -19.24 9.45 15.78
C GLU A 236 -17.81 9.73 16.21
N GLU A 237 -16.85 8.91 15.79
CA GLU A 237 -15.43 9.04 16.12
C GLU A 237 -14.73 10.19 15.35
N LYS A 238 -15.37 10.73 14.31
CA LYS A 238 -14.81 11.83 13.48
C LYS A 238 -14.25 12.97 14.32
N LYS A 239 -15.03 13.47 15.29
CA LYS A 239 -14.63 14.61 16.13
C LYS A 239 -13.36 14.32 16.96
N LYS A 240 -13.17 13.07 17.32
CA LYS A 240 -12.01 12.63 18.13
C LYS A 240 -10.78 12.44 17.25
N ASN A 241 -10.99 11.99 16.02
CA ASN A 241 -9.89 11.58 15.13
C ASN A 241 -9.39 12.72 14.22
N ILE A 242 -10.17 13.79 14.03
CA ILE A 242 -9.86 14.84 13.04
C ILE A 242 -8.47 15.47 13.24
N GLU A 243 -8.10 15.80 14.48
CA GLU A 243 -6.80 16.42 14.76
C GLU A 243 -5.64 15.44 14.49
N ARG A 244 -5.86 14.18 14.77
CA ARG A 244 -4.88 13.16 14.47
C ARG A 244 -4.72 12.96 12.97
N VAL A 245 -5.83 12.83 12.23
CA VAL A 245 -5.78 12.74 10.77
C VAL A 245 -5.09 13.97 10.19
N ARG A 246 -5.38 15.18 10.69
CA ARG A 246 -4.69 16.41 10.31
C ARG A 246 -3.17 16.27 10.45
N MET A 247 -2.69 15.76 11.61
CA MET A 247 -1.25 15.56 11.83
C MET A 247 -0.65 14.53 10.87
N ILE A 248 -1.36 13.44 10.59
CA ILE A 248 -0.95 12.45 9.59
C ILE A 248 -0.84 13.09 8.22
N LEU A 249 -1.81 13.89 7.81
CA LEU A 249 -1.81 14.58 6.51
C LEU A 249 -0.62 15.56 6.40
N TRP A 250 -0.36 16.36 7.45
CA TRP A 250 0.83 17.22 7.50
C TRP A 250 2.13 16.41 7.48
N HIS A 251 2.17 15.25 8.13
CA HIS A 251 3.32 14.35 8.10
C HIS A 251 3.59 13.84 6.68
N ILE A 252 2.56 13.43 5.95
CA ILE A 252 2.67 13.03 4.54
C ILE A 252 3.22 14.19 3.70
N LEU A 253 2.62 15.39 3.80
CA LEU A 253 3.04 16.55 3.01
C LEU A 253 4.50 16.96 3.28
N LYS A 254 4.94 16.88 4.54
CA LYS A 254 6.30 17.27 4.93
C LYS A 254 7.38 16.26 4.57
N ASN A 255 7.04 15.00 4.42
CA ASN A 255 8.02 13.93 4.25
C ASN A 255 7.99 13.27 2.85
N SER A 256 6.90 13.40 2.08
CA SER A 256 6.82 12.80 0.75
C SER A 256 7.30 13.73 -0.34
N HIS A 257 8.07 13.17 -1.27
CA HIS A 257 8.51 13.79 -2.51
C HIS A 257 7.66 13.41 -3.73
N SER A 258 6.53 12.75 -3.52
CA SER A 258 5.63 12.28 -4.59
C SER A 258 4.28 12.96 -4.57
N ALA A 259 3.86 13.54 -5.67
CA ALA A 259 2.51 14.08 -5.84
C ALA A 259 1.41 13.02 -5.70
N SER A 260 1.74 11.73 -5.81
CA SER A 260 0.75 10.67 -5.60
C SER A 260 0.23 10.60 -4.17
N LEU A 261 1.09 10.88 -3.17
CA LEU A 261 0.67 10.98 -1.77
C LEU A 261 -0.02 12.32 -1.46
N TYR A 262 0.37 13.41 -2.13
CA TYR A 262 -0.35 14.69 -2.08
C TYR A 262 -1.79 14.55 -2.61
N ALA A 263 -2.02 13.73 -3.62
CA ALA A 263 -3.34 13.45 -4.13
C ALA A 263 -4.25 12.74 -3.11
N ILE A 264 -3.70 11.85 -2.27
CA ILE A 264 -4.44 11.26 -1.14
C ILE A 264 -4.83 12.36 -0.15
N VAL A 265 -3.87 13.21 0.24
CA VAL A 265 -4.15 14.35 1.14
C VAL A 265 -5.28 15.22 0.56
N THR A 266 -5.20 15.54 -0.74
CA THR A 266 -6.25 16.31 -1.43
C THR A 266 -7.61 15.64 -1.34
N SER A 267 -7.69 14.33 -1.55
CA SER A 267 -8.95 13.58 -1.45
C SER A 267 -9.58 13.70 -0.06
N ILE A 268 -8.79 13.53 1.01
CA ILE A 268 -9.26 13.64 2.39
C ILE A 268 -9.69 15.08 2.72
N VAL A 269 -8.91 16.06 2.27
CA VAL A 269 -9.21 17.49 2.46
C VAL A 269 -10.52 17.87 1.76
N LEU A 270 -10.76 17.43 0.54
CA LEU A 270 -12.02 17.66 -0.17
C LEU A 270 -13.22 17.01 0.51
N ALA A 271 -13.03 15.83 1.11
CA ALA A 271 -14.09 15.18 1.89
C ALA A 271 -14.45 15.92 3.18
N HIS A 272 -13.50 16.66 3.76
CA HIS A 272 -13.61 17.30 5.08
C HIS A 272 -13.04 18.72 5.09
N TYR A 273 -13.30 19.49 4.04
CA TYR A 273 -12.65 20.79 3.80
C TYR A 273 -12.89 21.82 4.93
N ASN A 274 -14.04 21.78 5.59
CA ASN A 274 -14.33 22.70 6.70
C ASN A 274 -13.41 22.47 7.89
N GLU A 275 -13.13 21.22 8.20
CA GLU A 275 -12.29 20.83 9.33
C GLU A 275 -10.80 20.87 8.98
N LEU A 276 -10.44 20.72 7.71
CA LEU A 276 -9.06 20.66 7.21
C LEU A 276 -8.70 21.86 6.33
N PHE A 277 -9.28 23.03 6.63
CA PHE A 277 -9.14 24.22 5.80
C PHE A 277 -7.71 24.75 5.67
N ASP A 278 -6.90 24.58 6.70
CA ASP A 278 -5.47 24.90 6.67
C ASP A 278 -4.70 24.08 5.61
N LEU A 279 -4.99 22.82 5.51
CA LEU A 279 -4.42 21.92 4.48
C LEU A 279 -4.95 22.27 3.08
N PHE A 280 -6.22 22.63 2.98
CA PHE A 280 -6.80 23.13 1.72
C PHE A 280 -6.04 24.38 1.23
N LEU A 281 -5.84 25.37 2.09
CA LEU A 281 -5.09 26.58 1.77
C LEU A 281 -3.65 26.28 1.34
N PHE A 282 -3.00 25.30 1.97
CA PHE A 282 -1.67 24.87 1.56
C PHE A 282 -1.65 24.27 0.16
N LEU A 283 -2.60 23.37 -0.16
CA LEU A 283 -2.66 22.70 -1.45
C LEU A 283 -2.94 23.66 -2.62
N ILE A 284 -3.77 24.68 -2.42
CA ILE A 284 -4.11 25.66 -3.47
C ILE A 284 -3.02 26.71 -3.73
N GLN A 285 -1.93 26.73 -2.97
CA GLN A 285 -0.84 27.68 -3.19
C GLN A 285 -0.08 27.43 -4.51
N ASP A 286 -0.08 26.20 -5.02
CA ASP A 286 0.56 25.89 -6.29
C ASP A 286 -0.47 25.53 -7.37
N ILE A 287 -0.48 26.32 -8.43
CA ILE A 287 -1.39 26.15 -9.57
C ILE A 287 -1.32 24.75 -10.20
N ARG A 288 -0.20 24.06 -10.09
CA ARG A 288 -0.04 22.71 -10.67
C ARG A 288 -0.85 21.68 -9.93
N PHE A 289 -1.00 21.79 -8.61
CA PHE A 289 -1.89 20.90 -7.86
C PHE A 289 -3.36 21.13 -8.25
N LEU A 290 -3.77 22.38 -8.46
CA LEU A 290 -5.10 22.69 -8.99
C LEU A 290 -5.31 22.03 -10.37
N GLN A 291 -4.35 22.20 -11.28
CA GLN A 291 -4.41 21.60 -12.62
C GLN A 291 -4.47 20.07 -12.58
N LEU A 292 -3.65 19.44 -11.72
CA LEU A 292 -3.65 17.99 -11.57
C LEU A 292 -4.97 17.48 -11.02
N ASP A 293 -5.56 18.19 -10.07
CA ASP A 293 -6.83 17.78 -9.48
C ASP A 293 -8.01 18.01 -10.43
N LEU A 294 -8.01 19.07 -11.22
CA LEU A 294 -8.97 19.28 -12.29
C LEU A 294 -8.89 18.15 -13.34
N HIS A 295 -7.67 17.76 -13.73
CA HIS A 295 -7.47 16.61 -14.61
C HIS A 295 -8.01 15.31 -14.00
N ARG A 296 -7.83 15.09 -12.70
CA ARG A 296 -8.42 13.95 -12.01
C ARG A 296 -9.93 13.94 -12.14
N GLN A 297 -10.59 15.07 -11.90
CA GLN A 297 -12.05 15.18 -12.00
C GLN A 297 -12.56 14.84 -13.41
N ILE A 298 -11.88 15.31 -14.45
CA ILE A 298 -12.20 14.99 -15.83
C ILE A 298 -12.07 13.47 -16.07
N ASN A 299 -11.00 12.87 -15.55
CA ASN A 299 -10.77 11.43 -15.69
C ASN A 299 -11.81 10.59 -14.94
N GLU A 300 -12.29 11.04 -13.77
CA GLU A 300 -13.37 10.38 -13.03
C GLU A 300 -14.64 10.21 -13.90
N TYR A 301 -15.00 11.22 -14.67
CA TYR A 301 -16.10 11.15 -15.62
C TYR A 301 -15.90 10.06 -16.69
N HIS A 302 -14.66 9.91 -17.17
CA HIS A 302 -14.33 8.88 -18.15
C HIS A 302 -14.32 7.48 -17.54
N ILE A 303 -13.83 7.32 -16.31
CA ILE A 303 -13.78 6.04 -15.60
C ILE A 303 -15.19 5.52 -15.33
N ALA A 304 -16.09 6.37 -14.88
CA ALA A 304 -17.50 6.01 -14.68
C ALA A 304 -18.15 5.49 -15.99
N SER A 305 -17.74 6.02 -17.14
CA SER A 305 -18.21 5.55 -18.45
C SER A 305 -17.50 4.28 -18.95
N MET A 306 -16.27 4.02 -18.52
CA MET A 306 -15.46 2.85 -18.93
C MET A 306 -15.70 1.61 -18.06
N SER A 307 -16.45 1.71 -16.96
CA SER A 307 -16.77 0.57 -16.08
C SER A 307 -17.42 -0.62 -16.84
N PHE A 308 -17.97 -0.40 -18.01
CA PHE A 308 -18.45 -1.44 -18.92
C PHE A 308 -17.35 -2.32 -19.55
N VAL A 309 -16.11 -1.84 -19.64
CA VAL A 309 -15.00 -2.58 -20.29
C VAL A 309 -14.42 -3.65 -19.36
N TYR A 310 -14.55 -3.48 -18.04
CA TYR A 310 -14.06 -4.44 -17.02
C TYR A 310 -15.14 -5.45 -16.58
N MET A 311 -16.08 -5.80 -17.46
CA MET A 311 -17.22 -6.69 -17.15
C MET A 311 -16.82 -8.10 -16.66
N SER A 312 -15.57 -8.52 -16.79
CA SER A 312 -15.07 -9.80 -16.24
C SER A 312 -14.92 -9.80 -14.71
N HIS A 313 -14.94 -8.63 -14.06
CA HIS A 313 -14.77 -8.47 -12.62
C HIS A 313 -15.87 -7.57 -12.05
N LYS A 314 -17.10 -8.11 -11.95
CA LYS A 314 -18.29 -7.37 -11.49
C LYS A 314 -18.11 -6.67 -10.12
N ASP A 315 -17.44 -7.31 -9.19
CA ASP A 315 -17.25 -6.78 -7.83
C ASP A 315 -16.34 -5.55 -7.87
N TYR A 316 -15.29 -5.60 -8.69
CA TYR A 316 -14.37 -4.48 -8.92
C TYR A 316 -15.08 -3.29 -9.60
N ALA A 317 -15.84 -3.54 -10.66
CA ALA A 317 -16.60 -2.50 -11.34
C ALA A 317 -17.60 -1.83 -10.40
N THR A 318 -18.26 -2.62 -9.53
CA THR A 318 -19.21 -2.13 -8.53
C THR A 318 -18.52 -1.27 -7.47
N GLU A 319 -17.36 -1.69 -6.97
CA GLU A 319 -16.55 -0.92 -6.02
C GLU A 319 -16.11 0.42 -6.62
N ARG A 320 -15.62 0.40 -7.86
CA ARG A 320 -15.21 1.62 -8.59
C ARG A 320 -16.34 2.59 -8.78
N GLN A 321 -17.52 2.10 -9.15
CA GLN A 321 -18.70 2.94 -9.33
C GLN A 321 -19.12 3.56 -8.00
N LYS A 322 -19.23 2.78 -6.92
CA LYS A 322 -19.54 3.29 -5.59
C LYS A 322 -18.52 4.35 -5.13
N SER A 323 -17.25 4.10 -5.39
CA SER A 323 -16.19 5.05 -5.06
C SER A 323 -16.29 6.34 -5.88
N ALA A 324 -16.62 6.27 -7.17
CA ALA A 324 -16.80 7.45 -8.02
C ALA A 324 -18.05 8.29 -7.65
N ASP A 325 -19.06 7.66 -7.06
CA ASP A 325 -20.30 8.33 -6.63
C ASP A 325 -20.16 9.12 -5.31
N MET A 326 -19.05 8.97 -4.58
CA MET A 326 -18.79 9.73 -3.35
C MET A 326 -18.76 11.23 -3.63
N GLU A 327 -19.41 12.02 -2.77
CA GLU A 327 -19.57 13.47 -3.00
C GLU A 327 -18.24 14.21 -3.18
N HIS A 328 -17.23 13.93 -2.35
CA HIS A 328 -15.92 14.57 -2.45
C HIS A 328 -15.17 14.24 -3.76
N ARG A 329 -15.54 13.15 -4.45
CA ARG A 329 -14.98 12.79 -5.76
C ARG A 329 -15.46 13.71 -6.88
N LYS A 330 -16.61 14.33 -6.69
CA LYS A 330 -17.20 15.30 -7.62
C LYS A 330 -16.63 16.71 -7.43
N LEU A 331 -15.90 16.92 -6.33
CA LEU A 331 -15.25 18.19 -6.02
C LEU A 331 -13.82 18.23 -6.59
N HIS A 332 -13.28 19.44 -6.69
CA HIS A 332 -11.88 19.72 -7.02
C HIS A 332 -11.39 20.94 -6.23
N LEU A 333 -10.08 21.20 -6.28
CA LEU A 333 -9.43 22.26 -5.50
C LEU A 333 -9.79 23.70 -5.94
N GLU A 334 -10.45 23.91 -7.09
CA GLU A 334 -10.91 25.24 -7.54
C GLU A 334 -12.21 25.70 -6.89
#